data_bd39906399aeb51529f9c774f004a650
#
_entry.id   bd39906399aeb51529f9c774f004a650
#
_cell.length_a   1.000
_cell.length_b   1.000
_cell.length_c   1.000
_cell.angle_alpha   90.00
_cell.angle_beta   90.00
_cell.angle_gamma   90.00
#
_symmetry.space_group_name_H-M   'P 1'
#
loop_
_entity.id
_entity.type
_entity.pdbx_description
1 polymer ?
#
loop_
_entity_poly.entity_id
_entity_poly.type
_entity_poly.pdbx_seq_one_letter_code
_entity_poly.pdbx_strand_id
1 'polypeptide(L)'
;MQKFNYHTHTRRCGHADNNMTDEDFVKLFIKKGFTKIAFTDHCPQKERIDFRKNMRMEYKEKDNYLNSIKSLKEKYKNKIEIETGFEVEYLPGQEENLFELKNETNKIILGQHYIYNDDKSKLLIIRYHEFSDEETLRYAEYI
;
A
#
# COMPACT_ATOMS: atom_id res chain seq x y z
N MET A 1 3.05 23.76 9.78
CA MET A 1 2.13 22.91 8.98
C MET A 1 2.93 21.81 8.34
N GLN A 2 2.47 20.54 8.36
CA GLN A 2 3.13 19.39 7.75
C GLN A 2 3.20 19.61 6.22
N LYS A 3 4.39 19.37 5.63
CA LYS A 3 4.64 19.58 4.19
C LYS A 3 4.96 18.28 3.44
N PHE A 4 4.84 17.15 4.09
CA PHE A 4 5.07 15.84 3.48
C PHE A 4 3.97 14.86 3.87
N ASN A 5 3.69 13.93 2.98
CA ASN A 5 2.80 12.80 3.22
C ASN A 5 3.44 11.54 2.60
N TYR A 6 3.57 10.48 3.41
CA TYR A 6 4.20 9.22 2.98
C TYR A 6 3.22 8.08 2.83
N HIS A 7 1.92 8.34 2.99
CA HIS A 7 0.89 7.32 2.90
C HIS A 7 -0.30 7.85 2.10
N THR A 8 -0.34 7.52 0.82
CA THR A 8 -1.42 7.94 -0.09
C THR A 8 -1.82 6.76 -0.98
N HIS A 9 -3.11 6.45 -0.99
CA HIS A 9 -3.70 5.44 -1.86
C HIS A 9 -4.27 6.06 -3.12
N THR A 10 -4.13 5.37 -4.25
CA THR A 10 -4.79 5.70 -5.50
C THR A 10 -6.12 4.95 -5.64
N ARG A 11 -6.90 5.31 -6.67
CA ARG A 11 -8.15 4.61 -6.99
C ARG A 11 -7.99 3.09 -7.19
N ARG A 12 -6.76 2.60 -7.44
CA ARG A 12 -6.48 1.18 -7.65
C ARG A 12 -6.70 0.35 -6.39
N CYS A 13 -6.61 0.95 -5.23
CA CYS A 13 -6.92 0.29 -3.96
C CYS A 13 -8.43 0.08 -3.72
N GLY A 14 -9.29 0.67 -4.56
CA GLY A 14 -10.74 0.47 -4.50
C GLY A 14 -11.46 1.10 -3.30
N HIS A 15 -10.73 1.66 -2.33
CA HIS A 15 -11.28 2.39 -1.18
C HIS A 15 -10.83 3.86 -1.12
N ALA A 16 -9.94 4.27 -2.01
CA ALA A 16 -9.63 5.69 -2.23
C ALA A 16 -10.70 6.34 -3.14
N ASP A 17 -10.62 7.65 -3.33
CA ASP A 17 -11.54 8.37 -4.22
C ASP A 17 -11.37 7.91 -5.67
N ASN A 18 -12.37 7.22 -6.18
CA ASN A 18 -12.38 6.67 -7.53
C ASN A 18 -12.47 7.74 -8.64
N ASN A 19 -12.84 8.98 -8.29
CA ASN A 19 -12.95 10.08 -9.24
C ASN A 19 -11.62 10.83 -9.43
N MET A 20 -10.66 10.62 -8.55
CA MET A 20 -9.35 11.27 -8.63
C MET A 20 -8.35 10.40 -9.40
N THR A 21 -7.70 11.02 -10.39
CA THR A 21 -6.52 10.42 -11.03
C THR A 21 -5.28 10.59 -10.16
N ASP A 22 -4.22 9.80 -10.42
CA ASP A 22 -2.94 9.95 -9.72
C ASP A 22 -2.42 11.40 -9.84
N GLU A 23 -2.61 12.02 -11.00
CA GLU A 23 -2.20 13.40 -11.25
C GLU A 23 -3.03 14.42 -10.45
N ASP A 24 -4.31 14.17 -10.24
CA ASP A 24 -5.16 15.05 -9.44
C ASP A 24 -4.71 15.07 -7.98
N PHE A 25 -4.28 13.94 -7.43
CA PHE A 25 -3.64 13.91 -6.11
C PHE A 25 -2.38 14.78 -6.07
N VAL A 26 -1.48 14.63 -7.06
CA VAL A 26 -0.26 15.46 -7.13
C VAL A 26 -0.60 16.94 -7.15
N LYS A 27 -1.54 17.36 -8.02
CA LYS A 27 -1.99 18.76 -8.11
C LYS A 27 -2.59 19.26 -6.80
N LEU A 28 -3.39 18.42 -6.14
CA LEU A 28 -3.99 18.76 -4.84
C LEU A 28 -2.92 18.97 -3.77
N PHE A 29 -1.94 18.07 -3.67
CA PHE A 29 -0.85 18.20 -2.71
C PHE A 29 -0.02 19.47 -2.96
N ILE A 30 0.32 19.76 -4.22
CA ILE A 30 1.01 21.02 -4.58
C ILE A 30 0.18 22.23 -4.15
N LYS A 31 -1.12 22.25 -4.47
CA LYS A 31 -2.05 23.32 -4.07
C LYS A 31 -2.11 23.51 -2.55
N LYS A 32 -1.97 22.44 -1.78
CA LYS A 32 -1.95 22.45 -0.30
C LYS A 32 -0.57 22.78 0.28
N GLY A 33 0.46 23.04 -0.55
CA GLY A 33 1.80 23.42 -0.13
C GLY A 33 2.67 22.25 0.36
N PHE A 34 2.36 21.03 -0.04
CA PHE A 34 3.23 19.88 0.21
C PHE A 34 4.45 19.94 -0.71
N THR A 35 5.59 19.55 -0.16
CA THR A 35 6.87 19.50 -0.89
C THR A 35 7.32 18.07 -1.20
N LYS A 36 6.72 17.08 -0.50
CA LYS A 36 7.02 15.66 -0.69
C LYS A 36 5.78 14.80 -0.45
N ILE A 37 5.57 13.82 -1.32
CA ILE A 37 4.52 12.81 -1.17
C ILE A 37 5.06 11.43 -1.56
N ALA A 38 4.46 10.38 -1.00
CA ALA A 38 4.64 9.01 -1.46
C ALA A 38 3.27 8.39 -1.78
N PHE A 39 3.18 7.75 -2.93
CA PHE A 39 2.09 6.85 -3.24
C PHE A 39 2.45 5.46 -2.71
N THR A 40 1.58 4.90 -1.89
CA THR A 40 1.81 3.64 -1.18
C THR A 40 0.52 2.83 -1.15
N ASP A 41 0.05 2.45 -2.32
CA ASP A 41 -1.11 1.59 -2.46
C ASP A 41 -0.86 0.24 -1.76
N HIS A 42 -1.93 -0.42 -1.31
CA HIS A 42 -1.82 -1.79 -0.81
C HIS A 42 -1.14 -2.67 -1.84
N CYS A 43 -0.14 -3.43 -1.38
CA CYS A 43 0.68 -4.25 -2.26
C CYS A 43 -0.16 -5.30 -3.01
N PRO A 44 0.02 -5.44 -4.34
CA PRO A 44 -0.59 -6.52 -5.09
C PRO A 44 0.04 -7.86 -4.72
N GLN A 45 -0.73 -8.93 -4.82
CA GLN A 45 -0.29 -10.29 -4.53
C GLN A 45 -0.26 -11.13 -5.80
N LYS A 46 0.81 -11.91 -6.00
CA LYS A 46 0.96 -12.84 -7.13
C LYS A 46 -0.05 -13.97 -7.06
N GLU A 47 -0.26 -14.50 -5.87
CA GLU A 47 -1.22 -15.56 -5.61
C GLU A 47 -2.54 -14.99 -5.11
N ARG A 48 -3.62 -15.70 -5.41
CA ARG A 48 -4.92 -15.35 -4.88
C ARG A 48 -4.98 -15.66 -3.38
N ILE A 49 -4.71 -14.66 -2.59
CA ILE A 49 -4.96 -14.69 -1.16
C ILE A 49 -6.37 -14.15 -0.92
N ASP A 50 -7.10 -14.74 0.01
CA ASP A 50 -8.51 -14.42 0.24
C ASP A 50 -8.66 -13.12 1.07
N PHE A 51 -8.10 -12.05 0.54
CA PHE A 51 -8.26 -10.70 1.07
C PHE A 51 -9.66 -10.16 0.80
N ARG A 52 -10.06 -9.17 1.59
CA ARG A 52 -11.28 -8.41 1.32
C ARG A 52 -11.23 -7.83 -0.10
N LYS A 53 -12.28 -8.05 -0.87
CA LYS A 53 -12.42 -7.50 -2.23
C LYS A 53 -12.31 -5.97 -2.21
N ASN A 54 -11.74 -5.41 -3.26
CA ASN A 54 -11.60 -3.97 -3.48
C ASN A 54 -10.77 -3.23 -2.41
N MET A 55 -9.74 -3.88 -1.87
CA MET A 55 -8.80 -3.25 -0.94
C MET A 55 -7.41 -3.09 -1.54
N ARG A 56 -7.15 -3.67 -2.69
CA ARG A 56 -5.85 -3.62 -3.38
C ARG A 56 -5.99 -3.79 -4.87
N MET A 57 -5.00 -3.33 -5.62
CA MET A 57 -4.93 -3.57 -7.06
C MET A 57 -4.67 -5.04 -7.36
N GLU A 58 -5.11 -5.50 -8.54
CA GLU A 58 -4.69 -6.79 -9.05
C GLU A 58 -3.20 -6.76 -9.45
N TYR A 59 -2.51 -7.91 -9.34
CA TYR A 59 -1.07 -7.97 -9.65
C TYR A 59 -0.73 -7.47 -11.06
N LYS A 60 -1.58 -7.75 -12.05
CA LYS A 60 -1.42 -7.28 -13.43
C LYS A 60 -1.42 -5.75 -13.59
N GLU A 61 -1.94 -5.01 -12.61
CA GLU A 61 -1.99 -3.54 -12.60
C GLU A 61 -0.73 -2.91 -12.02
N LYS A 62 0.15 -3.70 -11.39
CA LYS A 62 1.38 -3.24 -10.74
C LYS A 62 2.21 -2.34 -11.64
N ASP A 63 2.52 -2.82 -12.85
CA ASP A 63 3.39 -2.08 -13.77
C ASP A 63 2.74 -0.76 -14.25
N ASN A 64 1.42 -0.78 -14.46
CA ASN A 64 0.68 0.44 -14.78
C ASN A 64 0.78 1.47 -13.66
N TYR A 65 0.62 1.04 -12.41
CA TYR A 65 0.79 1.89 -11.23
C TYR A 65 2.20 2.48 -11.16
N LEU A 66 3.23 1.64 -11.21
CA LEU A 66 4.63 2.08 -11.12
C LEU A 66 4.99 3.07 -12.23
N ASN A 67 4.57 2.81 -13.47
CA ASN A 67 4.83 3.68 -14.61
C ASN A 67 4.07 5.01 -14.50
N SER A 68 2.83 5.00 -14.01
CA SER A 68 2.06 6.21 -13.77
C SER A 68 2.77 7.14 -12.79
N ILE A 69 3.17 6.61 -11.62
CA ILE A 69 3.84 7.42 -10.59
C ILE A 69 5.22 7.88 -11.05
N LYS A 70 5.98 7.04 -11.74
CA LYS A 70 7.27 7.42 -12.33
C LYS A 70 7.14 8.58 -13.32
N SER A 71 6.11 8.56 -14.16
CA SER A 71 5.83 9.64 -15.11
C SER A 71 5.49 10.95 -14.39
N LEU A 72 4.71 10.89 -13.32
CA LEU A 72 4.36 12.05 -12.50
C LEU A 72 5.57 12.59 -11.74
N LYS A 73 6.42 11.72 -11.22
CA LYS A 73 7.68 12.11 -10.59
C LYS A 73 8.53 12.94 -11.52
N GLU A 74 8.71 12.53 -12.77
CA GLU A 74 9.48 13.28 -13.75
C GLU A 74 8.78 14.60 -14.15
N LYS A 75 7.47 14.55 -14.39
CA LYS A 75 6.66 15.72 -14.79
C LYS A 75 6.67 16.83 -13.74
N TYR A 76 6.66 16.46 -12.45
CA TYR A 76 6.52 17.42 -11.34
C TYR A 76 7.81 17.63 -10.52
N LYS A 77 8.96 17.11 -10.96
CA LYS A 77 10.24 17.10 -10.23
C LYS A 77 10.70 18.47 -9.69
N ASN A 78 10.31 19.58 -10.34
CA ASN A 78 10.64 20.92 -9.90
C ASN A 78 9.59 21.55 -8.97
N LYS A 79 8.50 20.82 -8.64
CA LYS A 79 7.39 21.35 -7.84
C LYS A 79 7.17 20.55 -6.55
N ILE A 80 7.34 19.23 -6.61
CA ILE A 80 7.10 18.32 -5.49
C ILE A 80 7.93 17.06 -5.69
N GLU A 81 8.52 16.57 -4.60
CA GLU A 81 9.17 15.26 -4.59
C GLU A 81 8.12 14.17 -4.51
N ILE A 82 8.19 13.18 -5.41
CA ILE A 82 7.26 12.06 -5.45
C ILE A 82 8.03 10.75 -5.27
N GLU A 83 7.63 9.96 -4.29
CA GLU A 83 8.12 8.60 -4.06
C GLU A 83 7.06 7.59 -4.47
N THR A 84 7.53 6.42 -4.93
CA THR A 84 6.69 5.27 -5.28
C THR A 84 6.93 4.16 -4.27
N GLY A 85 5.87 3.58 -3.77
CA GLY A 85 5.98 2.50 -2.78
C GLY A 85 4.73 1.65 -2.69
N PHE A 86 4.72 0.83 -1.65
CA PHE A 86 3.58 0.01 -1.29
C PHE A 86 3.38 -0.01 0.22
N GLU A 87 2.12 -0.07 0.62
CA GLU A 87 1.74 -0.54 1.94
C GLU A 87 1.64 -2.06 1.88
N VAL A 88 2.49 -2.72 2.65
CA VAL A 88 2.62 -4.18 2.63
C VAL A 88 2.14 -4.79 3.93
N GLU A 89 1.71 -6.03 3.85
CA GLU A 89 1.45 -6.89 4.99
C GLU A 89 2.47 -8.01 5.00
N TYR A 90 3.02 -8.30 6.15
CA TYR A 90 3.85 -9.48 6.31
C TYR A 90 2.95 -10.69 6.51
N LEU A 91 2.96 -11.59 5.55
CA LEU A 91 2.29 -12.88 5.64
C LEU A 91 3.33 -13.96 5.40
N PRO A 92 3.53 -14.89 6.35
CA PRO A 92 4.48 -15.97 6.18
C PRO A 92 4.29 -16.74 4.87
N GLY A 93 5.37 -16.91 4.11
CA GLY A 93 5.35 -17.53 2.78
C GLY A 93 5.18 -16.56 1.61
N GLN A 94 5.07 -15.24 1.87
CA GLN A 94 4.98 -14.20 0.84
C GLN A 94 6.24 -13.33 0.74
N GLU A 95 7.33 -13.76 1.35
CA GLU A 95 8.57 -12.98 1.46
C GLU A 95 9.17 -12.65 0.08
N GLU A 96 9.11 -13.58 -0.87
CA GLU A 96 9.63 -13.35 -2.23
C GLU A 96 8.90 -12.19 -2.92
N ASN A 97 7.56 -12.14 -2.80
CA ASN A 97 6.76 -11.04 -3.34
C ASN A 97 7.16 -9.70 -2.70
N LEU A 98 7.37 -9.67 -1.39
CA LEU A 98 7.80 -8.45 -0.68
C LEU A 98 9.20 -7.99 -1.12
N PHE A 99 10.14 -8.91 -1.31
CA PHE A 99 11.48 -8.57 -1.81
C PHE A 99 11.43 -8.01 -3.24
N GLU A 100 10.61 -8.57 -4.11
CA GLU A 100 10.41 -8.04 -5.47
C GLU A 100 9.89 -6.60 -5.41
N LEU A 101 8.80 -6.37 -4.69
CA LEU A 101 8.19 -5.04 -4.56
C LEU A 101 9.16 -4.02 -3.93
N LYS A 102 9.96 -4.44 -2.95
CA LYS A 102 11.01 -3.60 -2.36
C LYS A 102 12.07 -3.18 -3.39
N ASN A 103 12.45 -4.07 -4.29
CA ASN A 103 13.46 -3.78 -5.31
C ASN A 103 12.93 -2.86 -6.44
N GLU A 104 11.63 -2.86 -6.66
CA GLU A 104 10.98 -2.03 -7.68
C GLU A 104 10.59 -0.63 -7.18
N THR A 105 10.62 -0.41 -5.88
CA THR A 105 10.15 0.83 -5.24
C THR A 105 11.15 1.39 -4.25
N ASN A 106 10.99 2.63 -3.87
CA ASN A 106 11.86 3.29 -2.89
C ASN A 106 11.18 3.57 -1.54
N LYS A 107 9.93 3.11 -1.36
CA LYS A 107 9.17 3.24 -0.12
C LYS A 107 8.39 1.96 0.17
N ILE A 108 8.55 1.44 1.36
CA ILE A 108 7.70 0.38 1.89
C ILE A 108 7.16 0.84 3.25
N ILE A 109 5.88 0.65 3.46
CA ILE A 109 5.20 0.87 4.73
C ILE A 109 4.62 -0.47 5.17
N LEU A 110 4.89 -0.90 6.39
CA LEU A 110 4.22 -2.06 6.98
C LEU A 110 2.86 -1.60 7.53
N GLY A 111 1.79 -2.10 6.91
CA GLY A 111 0.41 -1.91 7.34
C GLY A 111 -0.23 -3.27 7.58
N GLN A 112 -0.06 -3.82 8.78
CA GLN A 112 -0.54 -5.15 9.09
C GLN A 112 -2.03 -5.14 9.40
N HIS A 113 -2.86 -5.53 8.43
CA HIS A 113 -4.32 -5.60 8.56
C HIS A 113 -4.85 -7.02 8.72
N TYR A 114 -4.02 -8.03 8.46
CA TYR A 114 -4.41 -9.43 8.46
C TYR A 114 -3.39 -10.28 9.21
N ILE A 115 -3.87 -11.31 9.88
CA ILE A 115 -3.06 -12.43 10.37
C ILE A 115 -3.72 -13.75 9.98
N TYR A 116 -2.96 -14.82 9.93
CA TYR A 116 -3.54 -16.15 9.83
C TYR A 116 -4.12 -16.60 11.16
N ASN A 117 -5.23 -17.33 11.11
CA ASN A 117 -5.71 -18.13 12.26
C ASN A 117 -4.71 -19.24 12.59
N ASP A 118 -4.96 -19.98 13.68
CA ASP A 118 -4.02 -20.95 14.25
C ASP A 118 -3.57 -22.05 13.28
N ASP A 119 -4.48 -22.60 12.50
CA ASP A 119 -4.20 -23.64 11.52
C ASP A 119 -3.81 -23.10 10.13
N LYS A 120 -3.66 -21.77 10.01
CA LYS A 120 -3.32 -21.04 8.76
C LYS A 120 -4.33 -21.25 7.61
N SER A 121 -5.53 -21.73 7.91
CA SER A 121 -6.57 -21.97 6.90
C SER A 121 -7.31 -20.72 6.48
N LYS A 122 -7.25 -19.64 7.28
CA LYS A 122 -8.03 -18.43 7.07
C LYS A 122 -7.26 -17.17 7.49
N LEU A 123 -7.43 -16.09 6.73
CA LEU A 123 -6.99 -14.76 7.11
C LEU A 123 -8.05 -14.08 8.00
N LEU A 124 -7.61 -13.54 9.12
CA LEU A 124 -8.42 -12.73 10.02
C LEU A 124 -8.12 -11.26 9.79
N ILE A 125 -9.18 -10.44 9.71
CA ILE A 125 -9.05 -8.99 9.56
C ILE A 125 -8.99 -8.37 10.94
N ILE A 126 -7.87 -7.79 11.30
CA ILE A 126 -7.60 -7.23 12.64
C ILE A 126 -8.70 -6.27 13.09
N ARG A 127 -9.17 -5.40 12.21
CA ARG A 127 -10.18 -4.40 12.54
C ARG A 127 -11.56 -4.95 12.96
N TYR A 128 -11.89 -6.15 12.52
CA TYR A 128 -13.24 -6.73 12.69
C TYR A 128 -13.26 -8.01 13.50
N HIS A 129 -12.12 -8.42 14.02
CA HIS A 129 -11.97 -9.63 14.81
C HIS A 129 -11.70 -9.26 16.28
N GLU A 130 -12.44 -9.86 17.20
CA GLU A 130 -12.11 -9.79 18.62
C GLU A 130 -11.03 -10.84 18.90
N PHE A 131 -9.83 -10.36 19.18
CA PHE A 131 -8.68 -11.23 19.41
C PHE A 131 -8.67 -11.78 20.82
N SER A 132 -8.39 -13.07 20.95
CA SER A 132 -7.95 -13.68 22.21
C SER A 132 -6.55 -13.15 22.59
N ASP A 133 -6.13 -13.35 23.82
CA ASP A 133 -4.79 -12.98 24.27
C ASP A 133 -3.70 -13.69 23.45
N GLU A 134 -3.91 -14.94 23.07
CA GLU A 134 -2.98 -15.72 22.25
C GLU A 134 -2.89 -15.18 20.82
N GLU A 135 -4.00 -14.84 20.21
CA GLU A 135 -4.02 -14.19 18.89
C GLU A 135 -3.36 -12.80 18.91
N THR A 136 -3.53 -12.06 20.00
CA THR A 136 -2.88 -10.77 20.20
C THR A 136 -1.35 -10.90 20.29
N LEU A 137 -0.85 -11.89 21.02
CA LEU A 137 0.58 -12.19 21.09
C LEU A 137 1.12 -12.59 19.71
N ARG A 138 0.40 -13.44 18.99
CA ARG A 138 0.78 -13.84 17.64
C ARG A 138 0.80 -12.64 16.66
N TYR A 139 -0.18 -11.72 16.77
CA TYR A 139 -0.14 -10.49 15.98
C TYR A 139 1.14 -9.70 16.23
N ALA A 140 1.60 -9.62 17.47
CA ALA A 140 2.85 -8.95 17.81
C ALA A 140 4.09 -9.59 17.16
N GLU A 141 4.03 -10.87 16.79
CA GLU A 141 5.12 -11.56 16.07
C GLU A 141 5.19 -11.17 14.57
N TYR A 142 4.10 -10.58 14.03
CA TYR A 142 4.05 -10.12 12.63
C TYR A 142 4.61 -8.71 12.43
N ILE A 143 4.72 -7.92 13.50
CA ILE A 143 5.16 -6.53 13.46
C ILE A 143 6.50 -6.30 14.16
#